data_305ad1935bc3fc70e149b83fc4d5a384
#
_entry.id   305ad1935bc3fc70e149b83fc4d5a384
#
_cell.length_a   1.000
_cell.length_b   1.000
_cell.length_c   1.000
_cell.angle_alpha   90.00
_cell.angle_beta   90.00
_cell.angle_gamma   90.00
#
_symmetry.space_group_name_H-M   'P 1'
#
loop_
_entity.id
_entity.type
_entity.pdbx_description
1 polymer ?
#
loop_
_entity_poly.entity_id
_entity_poly.type
_entity_poly.pdbx_seq_one_letter_code
_entity_poly.pdbx_strand_id
1 'polypeptide(L)'
;MFCSKCGATVPEGVSFCPACGQPAGGAPTAMPPAPSPGVAAAYATAMATPPPPYAGFWLRFLAAILDGFVLGIPVACIIAVLAIALGFGAAIHNINPDDPPTAIIAALIGFIFLSVIVLAAGEWLYFALLEASPWQGTVGKKILGLYVTDLEGRRISFGRASGRFCAGRLLGLVAGPGGLYFLVSCICVGFTEKKQALHDMISGCLVMKKI
;
A
#
# COMPACT_ATOMS: atom_id res chain seq x y z
N MET A 1 -0.07 -62.75 -10.33
CA MET A 1 -1.00 -62.25 -11.35
C MET A 1 -0.22 -61.56 -12.48
N PHE A 2 -0.84 -61.35 -13.65
CA PHE A 2 -0.16 -60.65 -14.78
C PHE A 2 -0.66 -59.22 -14.90
N CYS A 3 0.25 -58.33 -15.23
CA CYS A 3 -0.07 -56.93 -15.44
C CYS A 3 -0.89 -56.73 -16.74
N SER A 4 -2.06 -56.13 -16.68
CA SER A 4 -2.96 -55.91 -17.84
C SER A 4 -2.39 -54.95 -18.88
N LYS A 5 -1.36 -54.14 -18.53
CA LYS A 5 -0.75 -53.18 -19.45
C LYS A 5 0.50 -53.72 -20.17
N CYS A 6 1.35 -54.46 -19.50
CA CYS A 6 2.65 -54.88 -20.04
C CYS A 6 2.85 -56.40 -20.05
N GLY A 7 1.91 -57.20 -19.51
CA GLY A 7 1.99 -58.65 -19.47
C GLY A 7 3.02 -59.23 -18.46
N ALA A 8 3.77 -58.42 -17.76
CA ALA A 8 4.76 -58.89 -16.79
C ALA A 8 4.10 -59.52 -15.56
N THR A 9 4.74 -60.56 -14.99
CA THR A 9 4.30 -61.17 -13.73
C THR A 9 4.45 -60.20 -12.56
N VAL A 10 3.38 -60.00 -11.83
CA VAL A 10 3.34 -59.15 -10.64
C VAL A 10 3.20 -60.05 -9.43
N PRO A 11 4.14 -59.98 -8.45
CA PRO A 11 4.05 -60.74 -7.21
C PRO A 11 2.82 -60.38 -6.41
N GLU A 12 2.29 -61.33 -5.63
CA GLU A 12 1.13 -61.03 -4.75
C GLU A 12 1.56 -60.10 -3.62
N GLY A 13 0.67 -59.11 -3.32
CA GLY A 13 0.93 -58.10 -2.28
C GLY A 13 1.61 -56.82 -2.75
N VAL A 14 1.95 -56.70 -4.03
CA VAL A 14 2.57 -55.47 -4.58
C VAL A 14 1.50 -54.58 -5.19
N SER A 15 1.48 -53.30 -4.75
CA SER A 15 0.47 -52.33 -5.20
C SER A 15 0.71 -51.78 -6.60
N PHE A 16 1.91 -51.93 -7.18
CA PHE A 16 2.27 -51.45 -8.51
C PHE A 16 3.11 -52.47 -9.28
N CYS A 17 2.93 -52.56 -10.59
CA CYS A 17 3.73 -53.39 -11.43
C CYS A 17 5.19 -52.91 -11.45
N PRO A 18 6.19 -53.78 -11.09
CA PRO A 18 7.60 -53.38 -11.06
C PRO A 18 8.18 -53.08 -12.45
N ALA A 19 7.54 -53.55 -13.52
CA ALA A 19 8.03 -53.37 -14.89
C ALA A 19 7.49 -52.07 -15.57
N CYS A 20 6.28 -51.64 -15.26
CA CYS A 20 5.68 -50.47 -15.97
C CYS A 20 5.01 -49.44 -15.05
N GLY A 21 5.07 -49.62 -13.71
CA GLY A 21 4.49 -48.70 -12.73
C GLY A 21 2.97 -48.67 -12.67
N GLN A 22 2.25 -49.52 -13.43
CA GLN A 22 0.80 -49.58 -13.40
C GLN A 22 0.32 -50.15 -12.07
N PRO A 23 -0.74 -49.64 -11.43
CA PRO A 23 -1.32 -50.24 -10.23
C PRO A 23 -1.70 -51.69 -10.48
N ALA A 24 -1.19 -52.58 -9.62
CA ALA A 24 -1.42 -54.04 -9.68
C ALA A 24 -2.65 -54.37 -8.84
N GLY A 25 -3.81 -54.28 -9.43
CA GLY A 25 -5.08 -54.58 -8.77
C GLY A 25 -6.20 -53.83 -9.47
N GLY A 26 -6.83 -54.56 -10.39
CA GLY A 26 -7.88 -53.99 -11.25
C GLY A 26 -9.19 -53.80 -10.55
N ALA A 27 -9.26 -52.89 -9.57
CA ALA A 27 -10.43 -52.13 -9.35
C ALA A 27 -10.16 -50.73 -9.93
N PRO A 28 -10.95 -50.20 -10.84
CA PRO A 28 -10.87 -48.81 -11.17
C PRO A 28 -11.06 -48.06 -9.85
N THR A 29 -9.98 -47.37 -9.36
CA THR A 29 -10.08 -46.42 -8.26
C THR A 29 -11.24 -45.54 -8.69
N ALA A 30 -12.38 -45.65 -8.00
CA ALA A 30 -13.53 -44.81 -8.28
C ALA A 30 -13.00 -43.39 -8.30
N MET A 31 -13.01 -42.75 -9.44
CA MET A 31 -12.69 -41.34 -9.58
C MET A 31 -13.49 -40.62 -8.53
N PRO A 32 -12.89 -39.75 -7.69
CA PRO A 32 -13.67 -38.99 -6.72
C PRO A 32 -14.91 -38.48 -7.41
N PRO A 33 -16.12 -38.59 -6.81
CA PRO A 33 -17.34 -38.17 -7.44
C PRO A 33 -17.13 -36.74 -7.96
N ALA A 34 -17.46 -36.51 -9.21
CA ALA A 34 -17.39 -35.19 -9.81
C ALA A 34 -18.10 -34.22 -8.88
N PRO A 35 -17.54 -33.05 -8.59
CA PRO A 35 -18.17 -32.07 -7.71
C PRO A 35 -19.58 -31.82 -8.23
N SER A 36 -20.57 -31.75 -7.32
CA SER A 36 -21.95 -31.48 -7.68
C SER A 36 -22.05 -30.23 -8.56
N PRO A 37 -22.99 -30.14 -9.51
CA PRO A 37 -23.09 -29.00 -10.42
C PRO A 37 -23.07 -27.63 -9.72
N GLY A 38 -23.60 -27.54 -8.50
CA GLY A 38 -23.57 -26.33 -7.68
C GLY A 38 -22.15 -25.97 -7.19
N VAL A 39 -21.35 -26.97 -6.81
CA VAL A 39 -19.97 -26.76 -6.37
C VAL A 39 -19.08 -26.43 -7.56
N ALA A 40 -19.26 -27.11 -8.69
CA ALA A 40 -18.54 -26.81 -9.93
C ALA A 40 -18.87 -25.39 -10.45
N ALA A 41 -20.13 -24.96 -10.38
CA ALA A 41 -20.55 -23.62 -10.74
C ALA A 41 -19.96 -22.57 -9.75
N ALA A 42 -19.92 -22.84 -8.45
CA ALA A 42 -19.31 -21.96 -7.46
C ALA A 42 -17.80 -21.81 -7.69
N TYR A 43 -17.07 -22.90 -8.01
CA TYR A 43 -15.65 -22.83 -8.38
C TYR A 43 -15.43 -22.06 -9.69
N ALA A 44 -16.27 -22.31 -10.71
CA ALA A 44 -16.18 -21.58 -11.98
C ALA A 44 -16.46 -20.08 -11.80
N THR A 45 -17.42 -19.71 -10.96
CA THR A 45 -17.73 -18.31 -10.64
C THR A 45 -16.60 -17.67 -9.82
N ALA A 46 -15.99 -18.40 -8.87
CA ALA A 46 -14.84 -17.90 -8.10
C ALA A 46 -13.59 -17.71 -8.97
N MET A 47 -13.40 -18.54 -10.01
CA MET A 47 -12.31 -18.38 -10.98
C MET A 47 -12.60 -17.35 -12.07
N ALA A 48 -13.85 -16.99 -12.30
CA ALA A 48 -14.28 -16.03 -13.32
C ALA A 48 -14.25 -14.58 -12.83
N THR A 49 -14.05 -14.32 -11.53
CA THR A 49 -13.85 -12.96 -11.05
C THR A 49 -12.43 -12.51 -11.42
N PRO A 50 -12.27 -11.53 -12.32
CA PRO A 50 -10.94 -11.00 -12.60
C PRO A 50 -10.29 -10.53 -11.28
N PRO A 51 -8.99 -10.74 -11.12
CA PRO A 51 -8.30 -10.29 -9.91
C PRO A 51 -8.58 -8.80 -9.71
N PRO A 52 -8.85 -8.37 -8.48
CA PRO A 52 -9.17 -6.98 -8.21
C PRO A 52 -8.05 -6.09 -8.75
N PRO A 53 -8.38 -5.02 -9.48
CA PRO A 53 -7.39 -4.19 -10.16
C PRO A 53 -6.59 -3.40 -9.13
N TYR A 54 -5.42 -3.91 -8.76
CA TYR A 54 -4.50 -3.19 -7.89
C TYR A 54 -3.97 -1.95 -8.60
N ALA A 55 -3.90 -0.84 -7.87
CA ALA A 55 -3.36 0.41 -8.39
C ALA A 55 -1.86 0.30 -8.66
N GLY A 56 -1.47 0.48 -9.91
CA GLY A 56 -0.06 0.52 -10.31
C GLY A 56 0.64 1.79 -9.83
N PHE A 57 1.96 1.81 -10.00
CA PHE A 57 2.83 2.92 -9.59
C PHE A 57 2.38 4.29 -10.13
N TRP A 58 2.16 4.42 -11.42
CA TRP A 58 1.85 5.71 -12.06
C TRP A 58 0.57 6.35 -11.54
N LEU A 59 -0.47 5.56 -11.26
CA LEU A 59 -1.72 6.08 -10.69
C LEU A 59 -1.53 6.59 -9.27
N ARG A 60 -0.72 5.90 -8.46
CA ARG A 60 -0.39 6.33 -7.10
C ARG A 60 0.48 7.57 -7.10
N PHE A 61 1.45 7.66 -8.02
CA PHE A 61 2.30 8.82 -8.20
C PHE A 61 1.49 10.05 -8.60
N LEU A 62 0.59 9.92 -9.58
CA LEU A 62 -0.31 11.00 -9.98
C LEU A 62 -1.24 11.42 -8.85
N ALA A 63 -1.78 10.45 -8.08
CA ALA A 63 -2.57 10.76 -6.88
C ALA A 63 -1.78 11.59 -5.87
N ALA A 64 -0.51 11.24 -5.63
CA ALA A 64 0.35 11.96 -4.71
C ALA A 64 0.65 13.40 -5.18
N ILE A 65 0.82 13.62 -6.49
CA ILE A 65 0.96 14.97 -7.06
C ILE A 65 -0.31 15.79 -6.81
N LEU A 66 -1.49 15.23 -7.10
CA LEU A 66 -2.77 15.91 -6.86
C LEU A 66 -2.96 16.22 -5.38
N ASP A 67 -2.66 15.29 -4.49
CA ASP A 67 -2.70 15.51 -3.04
C ASP A 67 -1.71 16.60 -2.60
N GLY A 68 -0.54 16.67 -3.24
CA GLY A 68 0.45 17.72 -3.01
C GLY A 68 -0.09 19.12 -3.30
N PHE A 69 -0.86 19.28 -4.38
CA PHE A 69 -1.52 20.56 -4.66
C PHE A 69 -2.66 20.86 -3.69
N VAL A 70 -3.47 19.85 -3.37
CA VAL A 70 -4.62 20.00 -2.45
C VAL A 70 -4.17 20.39 -1.05
N LEU A 71 -3.06 19.85 -0.57
CA LEU A 71 -2.47 20.17 0.73
C LEU A 71 -1.57 21.40 0.68
N GLY A 72 -0.76 21.51 -0.35
CA GLY A 72 0.29 22.51 -0.44
C GLY A 72 -0.25 23.93 -0.44
N ILE A 73 -1.35 24.21 -1.14
CA ILE A 73 -1.93 25.55 -1.21
C ILE A 73 -2.47 26.01 0.15
N PRO A 74 -3.37 25.27 0.85
CA PRO A 74 -3.86 25.68 2.16
C PRO A 74 -2.73 25.81 3.20
N VAL A 75 -1.78 24.91 3.17
CA VAL A 75 -0.65 24.94 4.10
C VAL A 75 0.24 26.16 3.85
N ALA A 76 0.55 26.48 2.60
CA ALA A 76 1.29 27.70 2.26
C ALA A 76 0.56 28.95 2.76
N CYS A 77 -0.76 29.02 2.59
CA CYS A 77 -1.58 30.10 3.12
C CYS A 77 -1.50 30.18 4.66
N ILE A 78 -1.60 29.06 5.36
CA ILE A 78 -1.50 29.01 6.83
C ILE A 78 -0.13 29.51 7.29
N ILE A 79 0.95 29.05 6.66
CA ILE A 79 2.32 29.49 6.99
C ILE A 79 2.49 30.98 6.71
N ALA A 80 1.97 31.49 5.61
CA ALA A 80 2.02 32.91 5.28
C ALA A 80 1.26 33.76 6.32
N VAL A 81 0.07 33.34 6.74
CA VAL A 81 -0.72 34.00 7.79
C VAL A 81 0.03 33.97 9.12
N LEU A 82 0.62 32.83 9.49
CA LEU A 82 1.44 32.73 10.71
C LEU A 82 2.67 33.64 10.66
N ALA A 83 3.36 33.72 9.53
CA ALA A 83 4.50 34.60 9.35
C ALA A 83 4.11 36.08 9.55
N ILE A 84 2.97 36.49 8.98
CA ILE A 84 2.42 37.84 9.14
C ILE A 84 2.00 38.08 10.59
N ALA A 85 1.25 37.16 11.20
CA ALA A 85 0.74 37.29 12.56
C ALA A 85 1.86 37.37 13.62
N LEU A 86 2.97 36.67 13.38
CA LEU A 86 4.16 36.73 14.23
C LEU A 86 5.03 37.96 13.96
N GLY A 87 4.61 38.87 13.08
CA GLY A 87 5.36 40.08 12.77
C GLY A 87 6.69 39.84 12.09
N PHE A 88 6.86 38.68 11.44
CA PHE A 88 8.14 38.27 10.87
C PHE A 88 8.67 39.28 9.84
N GLY A 89 7.79 39.87 9.02
CA GLY A 89 8.15 40.92 8.07
C GLY A 89 8.64 42.19 8.75
N ALA A 90 7.96 42.62 9.83
CA ALA A 90 8.38 43.81 10.61
C ALA A 90 9.72 43.55 11.36
N ALA A 91 9.90 42.33 11.87
CA ALA A 91 11.15 41.96 12.55
C ALA A 91 12.35 41.99 11.58
N ILE A 92 12.20 41.51 10.35
CA ILE A 92 13.26 41.55 9.33
C ILE A 92 13.55 42.99 8.89
N HIS A 93 12.53 43.84 8.77
CA HIS A 93 12.71 45.24 8.33
C HIS A 93 13.34 46.14 9.37
N ASN A 94 13.22 45.81 10.67
CA ASN A 94 13.77 46.58 11.79
C ASN A 94 15.05 45.99 12.36
N ILE A 95 15.79 45.19 11.59
CA ILE A 95 17.11 44.67 12.01
C ILE A 95 18.10 45.80 12.08
N ASN A 96 18.57 46.13 13.30
CA ASN A 96 19.71 47.00 13.46
C ASN A 96 21.01 46.23 13.20
N PRO A 97 21.93 46.76 12.38
CA PRO A 97 23.22 46.08 12.12
C PRO A 97 24.07 45.82 13.37
N ASP A 98 23.80 46.59 14.42
CA ASP A 98 24.56 46.51 15.71
C ASP A 98 23.93 45.50 16.70
N ASP A 99 22.74 44.95 16.40
CA ASP A 99 22.10 43.96 17.26
C ASP A 99 22.72 42.57 17.04
N PRO A 100 22.92 41.76 18.09
CA PRO A 100 23.41 40.41 17.93
C PRO A 100 22.41 39.57 17.12
N PRO A 101 22.86 38.81 16.11
CA PRO A 101 21.98 38.07 15.23
C PRO A 101 21.22 36.91 15.93
N THR A 102 21.53 36.70 17.22
CA THR A 102 20.99 35.58 18.01
C THR A 102 19.47 35.60 18.15
N ALA A 103 18.85 36.77 18.34
CA ALA A 103 17.40 36.89 18.48
C ALA A 103 16.67 36.57 17.18
N ILE A 104 17.22 36.99 16.06
CA ILE A 104 16.66 36.71 14.72
C ILE A 104 16.79 35.23 14.39
N ILE A 105 17.96 34.65 14.64
CA ILE A 105 18.21 33.23 14.45
C ILE A 105 17.26 32.39 15.30
N ALA A 106 17.05 32.76 16.57
CA ALA A 106 16.13 32.07 17.46
C ALA A 106 14.68 32.17 16.96
N ALA A 107 14.22 33.33 16.47
CA ALA A 107 12.90 33.51 15.90
C ALA A 107 12.72 32.68 14.61
N LEU A 108 13.72 32.66 13.74
CA LEU A 108 13.73 31.83 12.52
C LEU A 108 13.62 30.34 12.85
N ILE A 109 14.44 29.87 13.78
CA ILE A 109 14.39 28.46 14.21
C ILE A 109 13.04 28.11 14.79
N GLY A 110 12.48 28.96 15.66
CA GLY A 110 11.15 28.76 16.24
C GLY A 110 10.05 28.74 15.18
N PHE A 111 10.10 29.63 14.20
CA PHE A 111 9.15 29.66 13.09
C PHE A 111 9.24 28.42 12.20
N ILE A 112 10.46 28.01 11.85
CA ILE A 112 10.68 26.80 11.07
C ILE A 112 10.17 25.57 11.82
N PHE A 113 10.48 25.46 13.11
CA PHE A 113 10.04 24.35 13.95
C PHE A 113 8.51 24.28 14.04
N LEU A 114 7.84 25.41 14.28
CA LEU A 114 6.38 25.49 14.30
C LEU A 114 5.79 25.10 12.95
N SER A 115 6.37 25.61 11.86
CA SER A 115 5.93 25.28 10.50
C SER A 115 6.04 23.80 10.20
N VAL A 116 7.13 23.15 10.59
CA VAL A 116 7.32 21.69 10.42
C VAL A 116 6.28 20.90 11.21
N ILE A 117 5.95 21.32 12.44
CA ILE A 117 4.91 20.65 13.24
C ILE A 117 3.54 20.79 12.58
N VAL A 118 3.17 21.99 12.13
CA VAL A 118 1.88 22.23 11.46
C VAL A 118 1.76 21.43 10.17
N LEU A 119 2.83 21.40 9.38
CA LEU A 119 2.91 20.59 8.16
C LEU A 119 2.73 19.10 8.45
N ALA A 120 3.52 18.57 9.37
CA ALA A 120 3.50 17.14 9.70
C ALA A 120 2.15 16.69 10.27
N ALA A 121 1.55 17.51 11.15
CA ALA A 121 0.24 17.24 11.72
C ALA A 121 -0.86 17.33 10.65
N GLY A 122 -0.81 18.34 9.80
CA GLY A 122 -1.77 18.52 8.70
C GLY A 122 -1.74 17.35 7.71
N GLU A 123 -0.56 16.94 7.27
CA GLU A 123 -0.42 15.76 6.40
C GLU A 123 -0.92 14.50 7.08
N TRP A 124 -0.51 14.24 8.32
CA TRP A 124 -0.96 13.07 9.05
C TRP A 124 -2.48 13.02 9.15
N LEU A 125 -3.12 14.10 9.59
CA LEU A 125 -4.57 14.16 9.73
C LEU A 125 -5.26 13.99 8.37
N TYR A 126 -4.78 14.64 7.33
CA TYR A 126 -5.31 14.54 5.98
C TYR A 126 -5.32 13.09 5.49
N PHE A 127 -4.17 12.41 5.54
CA PHE A 127 -4.06 11.02 5.08
C PHE A 127 -4.84 10.06 5.99
N ALA A 128 -4.67 10.15 7.30
CA ALA A 128 -5.27 9.21 8.25
C ALA A 128 -6.80 9.32 8.29
N LEU A 129 -7.34 10.55 8.31
CA LEU A 129 -8.79 10.76 8.34
C LEU A 129 -9.47 10.35 7.04
N LEU A 130 -8.91 10.76 5.89
CA LEU A 130 -9.54 10.48 4.60
C LEU A 130 -9.43 9.00 4.21
N GLU A 131 -8.33 8.33 4.49
CA GLU A 131 -8.20 6.90 4.22
C GLU A 131 -9.06 6.04 5.17
N ALA A 132 -9.26 6.49 6.42
CA ALA A 132 -10.18 5.84 7.35
C ALA A 132 -11.65 6.22 7.14
N SER A 133 -11.96 7.22 6.33
CA SER A 133 -13.31 7.68 6.04
C SER A 133 -14.06 6.71 5.10
N PRO A 134 -15.37 6.92 4.86
CA PRO A 134 -16.10 6.20 3.81
C PRO A 134 -15.53 6.38 2.40
N TRP A 135 -14.69 7.40 2.19
CA TRP A 135 -14.00 7.63 0.92
C TRP A 135 -12.87 6.64 0.68
N GLN A 136 -12.29 6.07 1.74
CA GLN A 136 -11.19 5.11 1.71
C GLN A 136 -9.97 5.62 0.92
N GLY A 137 -9.74 6.92 0.91
CA GLY A 137 -8.65 7.50 0.13
C GLY A 137 -8.62 9.02 0.20
N THR A 138 -7.47 9.60 -0.08
CA THR A 138 -7.25 11.03 -0.19
C THR A 138 -7.99 11.62 -1.39
N VAL A 139 -8.05 12.94 -1.49
CA VAL A 139 -8.71 13.64 -2.61
C VAL A 139 -8.09 13.24 -3.95
N GLY A 140 -6.74 13.23 -4.05
CA GLY A 140 -6.04 12.81 -5.28
C GLY A 140 -6.33 11.36 -5.65
N LYS A 141 -6.37 10.44 -4.67
CA LYS A 141 -6.77 9.06 -4.89
C LYS A 141 -8.21 8.95 -5.37
N LYS A 142 -9.12 9.71 -4.77
CA LYS A 142 -10.54 9.70 -5.11
C LYS A 142 -10.79 10.17 -6.55
N ILE A 143 -10.12 11.23 -6.98
CA ILE A 143 -10.19 11.75 -8.36
C ILE A 143 -9.79 10.67 -9.38
N LEU A 144 -8.77 9.88 -9.06
CA LEU A 144 -8.29 8.80 -9.94
C LEU A 144 -9.02 7.47 -9.74
N GLY A 145 -10.10 7.44 -8.95
CA GLY A 145 -10.86 6.23 -8.67
C GLY A 145 -10.08 5.20 -7.83
N LEU A 146 -9.11 5.65 -7.02
CA LEU A 146 -8.34 4.79 -6.14
C LEU A 146 -8.94 4.77 -4.73
N TYR A 147 -8.84 3.62 -4.07
CA TYR A 147 -9.27 3.48 -2.67
C TYR A 147 -8.37 2.49 -1.92
N VAL A 148 -8.28 2.67 -0.61
CA VAL A 148 -7.43 1.89 0.29
C VAL A 148 -8.28 0.92 1.11
N THR A 149 -7.85 -0.34 1.17
CA THR A 149 -8.52 -1.38 1.96
C THR A 149 -7.50 -2.17 2.80
N ASP A 150 -8.00 -3.00 3.69
CA ASP A 150 -7.21 -4.08 4.28
C ASP A 150 -7.05 -5.25 3.29
N LEU A 151 -6.38 -6.31 3.72
CA LEU A 151 -6.13 -7.49 2.90
C LEU A 151 -7.43 -8.26 2.54
N GLU A 152 -8.49 -8.05 3.31
CA GLU A 152 -9.81 -8.64 3.12
C GLU A 152 -10.78 -7.73 2.34
N GLY A 153 -10.29 -6.59 1.82
CA GLY A 153 -11.10 -5.64 1.05
C GLY A 153 -11.98 -4.71 1.89
N ARG A 154 -11.85 -4.72 3.23
CA ARG A 154 -12.62 -3.88 4.15
C ARG A 154 -11.98 -2.52 4.34
N ARG A 155 -12.75 -1.56 4.84
CA ARG A 155 -12.26 -0.22 5.21
C ARG A 155 -11.24 -0.32 6.35
N ILE A 156 -10.15 0.42 6.22
CA ILE A 156 -9.12 0.48 7.26
C ILE A 156 -9.57 1.39 8.42
N SER A 157 -9.09 1.07 9.63
CA SER A 157 -9.29 1.92 10.81
C SER A 157 -8.37 3.14 10.79
N PHE A 158 -8.71 4.19 11.54
CA PHE A 158 -7.86 5.37 11.73
C PHE A 158 -6.45 4.99 12.24
N GLY A 159 -6.36 4.06 13.20
CA GLY A 159 -5.08 3.60 13.72
C GLY A 159 -4.22 2.92 12.65
N ARG A 160 -4.82 2.10 11.77
CA ARG A 160 -4.11 1.46 10.66
C ARG A 160 -3.68 2.48 9.60
N ALA A 161 -4.51 3.46 9.27
CA ALA A 161 -4.17 4.55 8.37
C ALA A 161 -3.02 5.41 8.93
N SER A 162 -3.06 5.74 10.23
CA SER A 162 -1.97 6.44 10.93
C SER A 162 -0.67 5.64 10.93
N GLY A 163 -0.73 4.34 11.24
CA GLY A 163 0.43 3.44 11.20
C GLY A 163 1.05 3.37 9.80
N ARG A 164 0.22 3.30 8.77
CA ARG A 164 0.63 3.32 7.36
C ARG A 164 1.36 4.62 7.00
N PHE A 165 0.81 5.77 7.41
CA PHE A 165 1.43 7.08 7.20
C PHE A 165 2.78 7.18 7.94
N CYS A 166 2.81 6.83 9.24
CA CYS A 166 4.03 6.83 10.03
C CYS A 166 5.10 5.90 9.47
N ALA A 167 4.74 4.67 9.05
CA ALA A 167 5.68 3.75 8.42
C ALA A 167 6.31 4.36 7.17
N GLY A 168 5.52 4.99 6.30
CA GLY A 168 6.01 5.66 5.11
C GLY A 168 6.95 6.83 5.43
N ARG A 169 6.62 7.65 6.43
CA ARG A 169 7.44 8.79 6.86
C ARG A 169 8.73 8.36 7.55
N LEU A 170 8.67 7.40 8.49
CA LEU A 170 9.85 6.88 9.19
C LEU A 170 10.82 6.20 8.22
N LEU A 171 10.31 5.37 7.32
CA LEU A 171 11.14 4.72 6.31
C LEU A 171 11.76 5.73 5.34
N GLY A 172 11.02 6.78 4.96
CA GLY A 172 11.55 7.87 4.14
C GLY A 172 12.66 8.64 4.85
N LEU A 173 12.55 8.83 6.17
CA LEU A 173 13.56 9.53 6.98
C LEU A 173 14.83 8.69 7.17
N VAL A 174 14.67 7.39 7.48
CA VAL A 174 15.80 6.46 7.75
C VAL A 174 16.57 6.14 6.47
N ALA A 175 15.90 6.03 5.34
CA ALA A 175 16.52 5.73 4.05
C ALA A 175 17.29 6.93 3.45
N GLY A 176 17.29 8.05 4.14
CA GLY A 176 18.06 9.25 3.79
C GLY A 176 17.50 10.07 2.64
N PRO A 177 18.05 11.28 2.41
CA PRO A 177 17.58 12.21 1.38
C PRO A 177 17.77 11.71 -0.07
N GLY A 178 18.47 10.58 -0.28
CA GLY A 178 18.77 9.99 -1.58
C GLY A 178 17.61 9.23 -2.26
N GLY A 179 16.43 9.20 -1.66
CA GLY A 179 15.26 8.55 -2.29
C GLY A 179 15.29 7.03 -2.32
N LEU A 180 16.19 6.37 -1.58
CA LEU A 180 16.29 4.90 -1.54
C LEU A 180 14.95 4.26 -1.15
N TYR A 181 14.27 4.82 -0.15
CA TYR A 181 12.92 4.37 0.22
C TYR A 181 11.94 4.49 -0.94
N PHE A 182 11.99 5.61 -1.68
CA PHE A 182 11.14 5.82 -2.84
C PHE A 182 11.42 4.78 -3.93
N LEU A 183 12.69 4.54 -4.26
CA LEU A 183 13.09 3.52 -5.23
C LEU A 183 12.63 2.12 -4.84
N VAL A 184 12.86 1.71 -3.59
CA VAL A 184 12.42 0.41 -3.09
C VAL A 184 10.90 0.30 -3.12
N SER A 185 10.17 1.33 -2.72
CA SER A 185 8.70 1.36 -2.81
C SER A 185 8.20 1.26 -4.24
N CYS A 186 8.87 1.93 -5.20
CA CYS A 186 8.55 1.83 -6.64
C CYS A 186 8.74 0.42 -7.16
N ILE A 187 9.88 -0.21 -6.82
CA ILE A 187 10.19 -1.60 -7.18
C ILE A 187 9.12 -2.53 -6.60
N CYS A 188 8.80 -2.41 -5.30
CA CYS A 188 7.77 -3.23 -4.68
C CYS A 188 6.41 -3.10 -5.38
N VAL A 189 5.96 -1.89 -5.70
CA VAL A 189 4.69 -1.67 -6.42
C VAL A 189 4.74 -2.23 -7.84
N GLY A 190 5.91 -2.22 -8.50
CA GLY A 190 6.08 -2.74 -9.85
C GLY A 190 6.09 -4.26 -9.93
N PHE A 191 6.75 -4.92 -8.97
CA PHE A 191 7.08 -6.35 -9.05
C PHE A 191 6.27 -7.25 -8.11
N THR A 192 5.57 -6.72 -7.10
CA THR A 192 4.72 -7.55 -6.23
C THR A 192 3.39 -7.87 -6.90
N GLU A 193 2.86 -9.06 -6.69
CA GLU A 193 1.55 -9.50 -7.21
C GLU A 193 0.41 -8.56 -6.81
N LYS A 194 0.43 -8.07 -5.57
CA LYS A 194 -0.57 -7.14 -5.01
C LYS A 194 -0.23 -5.67 -5.20
N LYS A 195 0.84 -5.36 -5.92
CA LYS A 195 1.34 -3.99 -6.19
C LYS A 195 1.40 -3.11 -4.93
N GLN A 196 1.92 -3.68 -3.84
CA GLN A 196 2.01 -3.02 -2.54
C GLN A 196 3.33 -2.24 -2.43
N ALA A 197 3.25 -1.00 -1.93
CA ALA A 197 4.42 -0.27 -1.49
C ALA A 197 4.90 -0.82 -0.12
N LEU A 198 6.11 -0.50 0.29
CA LEU A 198 6.69 -1.03 1.53
C LEU A 198 5.84 -0.69 2.77
N HIS A 199 5.35 0.55 2.87
CA HIS A 199 4.45 0.96 3.96
C HIS A 199 3.07 0.30 3.89
N ASP A 200 2.59 -0.09 2.69
CA ASP A 200 1.35 -0.85 2.52
C ASP A 200 1.51 -2.27 3.07
N MET A 201 2.68 -2.89 2.79
CA MET A 201 3.00 -4.23 3.29
C MET A 201 3.07 -4.26 4.82
N ILE A 202 3.76 -3.28 5.43
CA ILE A 202 3.90 -3.17 6.90
C ILE A 202 2.54 -2.99 7.57
N SER A 203 1.65 -2.19 6.97
CA SER A 203 0.33 -1.89 7.55
C SER A 203 -0.76 -2.88 7.13
N GLY A 204 -0.45 -3.88 6.28
CA GLY A 204 -1.42 -4.83 5.75
C GLY A 204 -2.53 -4.16 4.94
N CYS A 205 -2.17 -3.22 4.06
CA CYS A 205 -3.11 -2.47 3.24
C CYS A 205 -2.95 -2.77 1.75
N LEU A 206 -4.04 -2.57 1.00
CA LEU A 206 -4.08 -2.65 -0.46
C LEU A 206 -4.59 -1.32 -1.03
N VAL A 207 -4.02 -0.89 -2.15
CA VAL A 207 -4.57 0.23 -2.92
C VAL A 207 -5.17 -0.30 -4.19
N MET A 208 -6.46 -0.12 -4.35
CA MET A 208 -7.26 -0.68 -5.42
C MET A 208 -7.78 0.44 -6.33
N LYS A 209 -8.07 0.09 -7.57
CA LYS A 209 -8.70 0.97 -8.57
C LYS A 209 -10.15 0.54 -8.73
N LYS A 210 -11.07 1.51 -8.73
CA LYS A 210 -12.46 1.29 -9.09
C LYS A 210 -12.53 0.92 -10.58
N ILE A 211 -13.23 -0.17 -10.88
CA ILE A 211 -13.53 -0.58 -12.26
C ILE A 211 -14.65 0.30 -12.80
#